data_d2917892b710ecbf5f4e3a7d5700fe91
#
_entry.id   d2917892b710ecbf5f4e3a7d5700fe91
#
_cell.length_a   1.000
_cell.length_b   1.000
_cell.length_c   1.000
_cell.angle_alpha   90.00
_cell.angle_beta   90.00
_cell.angle_gamma   90.00
#
_symmetry.space_group_name_H-M   'P 1'
#
loop_
_entity.id
_entity.type
_entity.pdbx_description
1 polymer ?
#
loop_
_entity_poly.entity_id
_entity_poly.type
_entity_poly.pdbx_seq_one_letter_code
_entity_poly.pdbx_strand_id
1 'polypeptide(L)'
;MKKSDISNISNAESVERAEDGGQMNTQPSGQMSERFSKKVDRLFGADPVGLDESARGIVVLMIVGVAVGLLSGMFGIGGGTVIVPALVWLGLTQRNAAATSMLAIVPTSISGVISYATCGNVDWLAALLLFCGMFVGGQIGSWLLSRLPELVLRWIFVVFLVFVVFNQISFVPSRDQHIAMSALTGVCLVLLGVVIGILAGLLGIGGGALAVPALSMLFDASDLIARGTSLMAMFPNSITTSVANLKRRLVHVKAALIIGLVAAVAAPFGTWIAGAVSPRVGSILFACYLCVLLVRSMFVAVKATRSAHIGQVSA
;
A
#
# COMPACT_ATOMS: atom_id res chain seq x y z
N MET A 1 40.70 -18.86 -63.17
CA MET A 1 40.25 -18.55 -61.81
C MET A 1 41.48 -18.57 -60.90
N LYS A 2 41.81 -17.45 -60.31
CA LYS A 2 43.10 -17.16 -59.62
C LYS A 2 43.12 -17.72 -58.21
N LYS A 3 44.24 -18.32 -57.83
CA LYS A 3 44.58 -18.87 -56.50
C LYS A 3 44.58 -17.87 -55.33
N SER A 4 44.12 -16.61 -55.54
CA SER A 4 44.14 -15.51 -54.57
C SER A 4 42.84 -15.40 -53.74
N ASP A 5 41.76 -16.10 -54.13
CA ASP A 5 40.48 -15.92 -53.48
C ASP A 5 40.23 -16.90 -52.29
N ILE A 6 41.07 -17.94 -52.18
CA ILE A 6 40.93 -18.92 -51.10
C ILE A 6 41.66 -18.50 -49.81
N SER A 7 42.70 -17.63 -49.90
CA SER A 7 43.46 -17.16 -48.75
C SER A 7 42.72 -16.06 -47.93
N ASN A 8 41.77 -15.36 -48.54
CA ASN A 8 41.02 -14.32 -47.87
C ASN A 8 39.82 -14.82 -47.02
N ILE A 9 39.30 -16.01 -47.34
CA ILE A 9 38.20 -16.60 -46.59
C ILE A 9 38.70 -17.25 -45.28
N SER A 10 39.94 -17.85 -45.34
CA SER A 10 40.57 -18.46 -44.15
C SER A 10 40.99 -17.45 -43.07
N ASN A 11 41.35 -16.20 -43.48
CA ASN A 11 41.73 -15.14 -42.53
C ASN A 11 40.53 -14.42 -41.92
N ALA A 12 39.37 -14.40 -42.58
CA ALA A 12 38.15 -13.82 -42.02
C ALA A 12 37.57 -14.70 -40.90
N GLU A 13 37.56 -16.02 -41.07
CA GLU A 13 37.08 -16.95 -40.06
C GLU A 13 37.98 -17.07 -38.80
N SER A 14 39.28 -16.80 -38.93
CA SER A 14 40.22 -16.83 -37.80
C SER A 14 40.16 -15.51 -36.95
N VAL A 15 39.80 -14.37 -37.56
CA VAL A 15 39.63 -13.11 -36.84
C VAL A 15 38.28 -13.12 -36.08
N GLU A 16 37.21 -13.70 -36.65
CA GLU A 16 35.91 -13.76 -36.02
C GLU A 16 35.88 -14.74 -34.81
N ARG A 17 36.76 -15.74 -34.79
CA ARG A 17 36.94 -16.65 -33.62
C ARG A 17 37.80 -16.09 -32.49
N ALA A 18 38.60 -15.06 -32.74
CA ALA A 18 39.46 -14.44 -31.74
C ALA A 18 38.74 -13.34 -30.91
N GLU A 19 37.64 -12.79 -31.44
CA GLU A 19 36.86 -11.76 -30.70
C GLU A 19 35.76 -12.35 -29.80
N ASP A 20 35.40 -13.62 -29.92
CA ASP A 20 34.34 -14.28 -29.11
C ASP A 20 34.88 -14.95 -27.84
N GLY A 21 36.17 -14.78 -27.51
CA GLY A 21 36.85 -15.38 -26.35
C GLY A 21 37.01 -14.54 -25.12
N GLY A 22 36.30 -13.41 -24.94
CA GLY A 22 36.61 -12.45 -23.86
C GLY A 22 35.46 -11.74 -23.17
N GLN A 23 34.19 -12.16 -23.35
CA GLN A 23 33.11 -11.58 -22.52
C GLN A 23 32.69 -12.58 -21.44
N MET A 24 33.34 -12.47 -20.29
CA MET A 24 32.92 -13.07 -19.04
C MET A 24 31.55 -12.51 -18.67
N ASN A 25 30.52 -13.35 -18.87
CA ASN A 25 29.09 -13.04 -18.68
C ASN A 25 28.79 -12.80 -17.17
N THR A 26 28.97 -11.57 -16.73
CA THR A 26 28.61 -11.13 -15.39
C THR A 26 27.32 -10.32 -15.41
N GLN A 27 26.17 -10.95 -15.76
CA GLN A 27 24.86 -10.41 -15.37
C GLN A 27 23.73 -11.46 -15.39
N PRO A 28 23.59 -12.33 -14.36
CA PRO A 28 22.36 -13.10 -14.19
C PRO A 28 21.20 -12.26 -13.60
N SER A 29 21.47 -11.14 -12.90
CA SER A 29 20.46 -10.34 -12.22
C SER A 29 19.58 -9.48 -13.17
N GLY A 30 20.16 -8.92 -14.22
CA GLY A 30 19.43 -8.08 -15.18
C GLY A 30 18.43 -8.85 -16.02
N GLN A 31 18.80 -10.02 -16.52
CA GLN A 31 17.92 -10.83 -17.35
C GLN A 31 16.73 -11.42 -16.60
N MET A 32 16.90 -11.76 -15.32
CA MET A 32 15.80 -12.26 -14.49
C MET A 32 14.79 -11.14 -14.19
N SER A 33 15.26 -9.92 -13.95
CA SER A 33 14.42 -8.73 -13.77
C SER A 33 13.62 -8.40 -15.04
N GLU A 34 14.25 -8.42 -16.22
CA GLU A 34 13.55 -8.18 -17.49
C GLU A 34 12.51 -9.28 -17.83
N ARG A 35 12.82 -10.55 -17.58
CA ARG A 35 11.88 -11.65 -17.80
C ARG A 35 10.67 -11.54 -16.86
N PHE A 36 10.91 -11.18 -15.61
CA PHE A 36 9.84 -10.94 -14.64
C PHE A 36 8.98 -9.74 -15.06
N SER A 37 9.60 -8.63 -15.47
CA SER A 37 8.94 -7.44 -15.99
C SER A 37 8.03 -7.80 -17.18
N LYS A 38 8.58 -8.43 -18.22
CA LYS A 38 7.82 -8.84 -19.41
C LYS A 38 6.68 -9.82 -19.10
N LYS A 39 6.84 -10.67 -18.09
CA LYS A 39 5.79 -11.60 -17.65
C LYS A 39 4.66 -10.88 -16.92
N VAL A 40 4.99 -9.90 -16.08
CA VAL A 40 4.01 -9.03 -15.40
C VAL A 40 3.24 -8.17 -16.41
N ASP A 41 3.95 -7.55 -17.38
CA ASP A 41 3.34 -6.74 -18.43
C ASP A 41 2.40 -7.56 -19.35
N ARG A 42 2.69 -8.85 -19.58
CA ARG A 42 1.79 -9.75 -20.32
C ARG A 42 0.53 -10.13 -19.54
N LEU A 43 0.65 -10.28 -18.22
CA LEU A 43 -0.47 -10.72 -17.37
C LEU A 43 -1.40 -9.55 -16.99
N PHE A 44 -0.84 -8.37 -16.77
CA PHE A 44 -1.56 -7.23 -16.18
C PHE A 44 -1.62 -5.98 -17.08
N GLY A 45 -0.97 -6.01 -18.25
CA GLY A 45 -0.81 -4.88 -19.15
C GLY A 45 0.40 -4.01 -18.78
N ALA A 46 0.85 -3.16 -19.72
CA ALA A 46 1.95 -2.23 -19.48
C ALA A 46 1.58 -1.24 -18.36
N ASP A 47 2.53 -0.96 -17.48
CA ASP A 47 2.32 -0.02 -16.37
C ASP A 47 1.99 1.38 -16.89
N PRO A 48 0.92 2.03 -16.42
CA PRO A 48 0.41 3.27 -16.99
C PRO A 48 1.29 4.51 -16.74
N VAL A 49 2.31 4.38 -15.87
CA VAL A 49 3.22 5.48 -15.52
C VAL A 49 4.62 4.92 -15.32
N GLY A 50 5.61 5.46 -16.02
CA GLY A 50 7.03 5.12 -15.86
C GLY A 50 7.55 5.62 -14.51
N LEU A 51 7.56 4.76 -13.50
CA LEU A 51 8.45 4.96 -12.36
C LEU A 51 9.88 4.68 -12.85
N ASP A 52 10.83 5.42 -12.28
CA ASP A 52 12.24 5.21 -12.56
C ASP A 52 12.61 3.76 -12.18
N GLU A 53 12.70 2.88 -13.19
CA GLU A 53 13.06 1.46 -13.03
C GLU A 53 14.57 1.28 -12.77
N SER A 54 15.29 2.39 -12.56
CA SER A 54 16.70 2.33 -12.18
C SER A 54 16.88 1.61 -10.84
N ALA A 55 18.08 1.11 -10.61
CA ALA A 55 18.42 0.49 -9.33
C ALA A 55 18.13 1.41 -8.13
N ARG A 56 18.22 2.74 -8.31
CA ARG A 56 17.88 3.74 -7.29
C ARG A 56 16.39 3.76 -6.96
N GLY A 57 15.51 3.69 -7.97
CA GLY A 57 14.06 3.64 -7.78
C GLY A 57 13.65 2.38 -7.00
N ILE A 58 14.23 1.23 -7.33
CA ILE A 58 13.95 -0.04 -6.61
C ILE A 58 14.40 0.05 -5.14
N VAL A 59 15.58 0.61 -4.86
CA VAL A 59 16.07 0.79 -3.48
C VAL A 59 15.13 1.69 -2.67
N VAL A 60 14.63 2.77 -3.26
CA VAL A 60 13.66 3.67 -2.60
C VAL A 60 12.36 2.92 -2.30
N LEU A 61 11.84 2.11 -3.24
CA LEU A 61 10.64 1.29 -3.01
C LEU A 61 10.86 0.26 -1.89
N MET A 62 12.04 -0.34 -1.78
CA MET A 62 12.38 -1.25 -0.69
C MET A 62 12.44 -0.53 0.66
N ILE A 63 13.07 0.65 0.74
CA ILE A 63 13.10 1.46 1.97
C ILE A 63 11.68 1.84 2.40
N VAL A 64 10.85 2.27 1.46
CA VAL A 64 9.43 2.53 1.70
C VAL A 64 8.73 1.27 2.22
N GLY A 65 9.00 0.10 1.59
CA GLY A 65 8.45 -1.18 2.02
C GLY A 65 8.80 -1.54 3.47
N VAL A 66 10.04 -1.35 3.88
CA VAL A 66 10.46 -1.58 5.30
C VAL A 66 9.70 -0.65 6.24
N ALA A 67 9.65 0.65 5.95
CA ALA A 67 8.93 1.61 6.77
C ALA A 67 7.43 1.28 6.84
N VAL A 68 6.82 0.92 5.70
CA VAL A 68 5.43 0.48 5.60
C VAL A 68 5.17 -0.74 6.47
N GLY A 69 6.01 -1.77 6.38
CA GLY A 69 5.85 -3.00 7.15
C GLY A 69 5.93 -2.76 8.67
N LEU A 70 6.94 -2.03 9.12
CA LEU A 70 7.09 -1.68 10.53
C LEU A 70 5.88 -0.89 11.06
N LEU A 71 5.46 0.16 10.35
CA LEU A 71 4.33 0.99 10.76
C LEU A 71 3.00 0.24 10.64
N SER A 72 2.83 -0.58 9.61
CA SER A 72 1.64 -1.41 9.43
C SER A 72 1.50 -2.45 10.55
N GLY A 73 2.59 -3.17 10.86
CA GLY A 73 2.62 -4.12 11.96
C GLY A 73 2.40 -3.44 13.31
N MET A 74 3.06 -2.29 13.54
CA MET A 74 2.98 -1.57 14.81
C MET A 74 1.59 -0.96 15.06
N PHE A 75 0.92 -0.42 14.04
CA PHE A 75 -0.35 0.32 14.21
C PHE A 75 -1.59 -0.41 13.68
N GLY A 76 -1.43 -1.54 12.98
CA GLY A 76 -2.55 -2.28 12.40
C GLY A 76 -3.25 -1.59 11.23
N ILE A 77 -2.56 -0.66 10.55
CA ILE A 77 -3.16 0.22 9.52
C ILE A 77 -2.99 -0.28 8.08
N GLY A 78 -2.30 -1.40 7.87
CA GLY A 78 -2.05 -1.98 6.54
C GLY A 78 -1.07 -1.19 5.66
N GLY A 79 -0.53 -0.06 6.15
CA GLY A 79 0.53 0.70 5.49
C GLY A 79 0.09 1.68 4.40
N GLY A 80 -1.18 1.70 3.98
CA GLY A 80 -1.65 2.56 2.88
C GLY A 80 -1.43 4.06 3.14
N THR A 81 -1.51 4.49 4.39
CA THR A 81 -1.22 5.88 4.79
C THR A 81 0.22 6.30 4.50
N VAL A 82 1.17 5.35 4.49
CA VAL A 82 2.58 5.56 4.10
C VAL A 82 2.76 5.42 2.61
N ILE A 83 2.19 4.36 2.02
CA ILE A 83 2.38 3.98 0.61
C ILE A 83 1.88 5.10 -0.31
N VAL A 84 0.67 5.61 -0.08
CA VAL A 84 0.06 6.61 -0.96
C VAL A 84 0.90 7.89 -1.04
N PRO A 85 1.27 8.57 0.07
CA PRO A 85 2.13 9.73 -0.02
C PRO A 85 3.52 9.45 -0.58
N ALA A 86 4.09 8.26 -0.32
CA ALA A 86 5.39 7.87 -0.85
C ALA A 86 5.33 7.71 -2.38
N LEU A 87 4.31 7.03 -2.92
CA LEU A 87 4.13 6.86 -4.35
C LEU A 87 3.82 8.19 -5.06
N VAL A 88 3.05 9.08 -4.44
CA VAL A 88 2.82 10.43 -4.96
C VAL A 88 4.12 11.23 -5.00
N TRP A 89 4.99 11.06 -4.01
CA TRP A 89 6.32 11.69 -4.01
C TRP A 89 7.22 11.14 -5.13
N LEU A 90 7.08 9.87 -5.47
CA LEU A 90 7.79 9.23 -6.59
C LEU A 90 7.18 9.57 -7.96
N GLY A 91 6.14 10.42 -8.02
CA GLY A 91 5.58 10.96 -9.25
C GLY A 91 4.26 10.33 -9.71
N LEU A 92 3.69 9.35 -8.98
CA LEU A 92 2.38 8.83 -9.31
C LEU A 92 1.28 9.86 -9.00
N THR A 93 0.20 9.80 -9.77
CA THR A 93 -1.03 10.54 -9.44
C THR A 93 -1.64 9.99 -8.15
N GLN A 94 -2.40 10.81 -7.43
CA GLN A 94 -3.08 10.38 -6.20
C GLN A 94 -3.95 9.14 -6.44
N ARG A 95 -4.61 9.09 -7.60
CA ARG A 95 -5.45 7.97 -8.02
C ARG A 95 -4.65 6.68 -8.20
N ASN A 96 -3.56 6.73 -8.95
CA ASN A 96 -2.73 5.56 -9.21
C ASN A 96 -1.99 5.10 -7.94
N ALA A 97 -1.55 6.03 -7.10
CA ALA A 97 -0.95 5.73 -5.81
C ALA A 97 -1.93 5.01 -4.88
N ALA A 98 -3.19 5.50 -4.79
CA ALA A 98 -4.24 4.87 -4.00
C ALA A 98 -4.60 3.46 -4.51
N ALA A 99 -4.71 3.29 -5.83
CA ALA A 99 -4.98 1.98 -6.43
C ALA A 99 -3.82 0.99 -6.22
N THR A 100 -2.57 1.45 -6.36
CA THR A 100 -1.35 0.66 -6.20
C THR A 100 -1.14 0.22 -4.75
N SER A 101 -1.43 1.11 -3.79
CA SER A 101 -1.30 0.80 -2.37
C SER A 101 -2.22 -0.33 -1.93
N MET A 102 -3.45 -0.42 -2.46
CA MET A 102 -4.37 -1.52 -2.14
C MET A 102 -3.78 -2.88 -2.48
N LEU A 103 -3.05 -3.01 -3.59
CA LEU A 103 -2.37 -4.25 -3.95
C LEU A 103 -1.17 -4.53 -3.03
N ALA A 104 -0.40 -3.52 -2.65
CA ALA A 104 0.72 -3.68 -1.72
C ALA A 104 0.27 -4.06 -0.30
N ILE A 105 -0.94 -3.65 0.11
CA ILE A 105 -1.53 -4.02 1.41
C ILE A 105 -1.83 -5.52 1.50
N VAL A 106 -2.10 -6.22 0.39
CA VAL A 106 -2.44 -7.66 0.42
C VAL A 106 -1.37 -8.49 1.14
N PRO A 107 -0.11 -8.55 0.70
CA PRO A 107 0.91 -9.34 1.40
C PRO A 107 1.24 -8.79 2.79
N THR A 108 1.18 -7.47 2.98
CA THR A 108 1.44 -6.84 4.28
C THR A 108 0.39 -7.23 5.32
N SER A 109 -0.90 -7.21 4.95
CA SER A 109 -1.99 -7.58 5.85
C SER A 109 -1.97 -9.07 6.19
N ILE A 110 -1.63 -9.96 5.25
CA ILE A 110 -1.46 -11.40 5.53
C ILE A 110 -0.42 -11.59 6.64
N SER A 111 0.76 -11.01 6.46
CA SER A 111 1.85 -11.13 7.42
C SER A 111 1.47 -10.55 8.80
N GLY A 112 0.82 -9.38 8.81
CA GLY A 112 0.33 -8.77 10.04
C GLY A 112 -0.74 -9.61 10.74
N VAL A 113 -1.72 -10.14 10.00
CA VAL A 113 -2.75 -11.04 10.55
C VAL A 113 -2.11 -12.28 11.20
N ILE A 114 -1.18 -12.94 10.52
CA ILE A 114 -0.48 -14.11 11.07
C ILE A 114 0.19 -13.73 12.40
N SER A 115 0.91 -12.60 12.44
CA SER A 115 1.61 -12.14 13.62
C SER A 115 0.68 -11.83 14.80
N TYR A 116 -0.46 -11.18 14.57
CA TYR A 116 -1.44 -10.91 15.63
C TYR A 116 -2.23 -12.15 16.03
N ALA A 117 -2.58 -13.02 15.08
CA ALA A 117 -3.34 -14.25 15.34
C ALA A 117 -2.55 -15.26 16.19
N THR A 118 -1.24 -15.39 15.96
CA THR A 118 -0.37 -16.26 16.79
C THR A 118 -0.29 -15.79 18.25
N CYS A 119 -0.56 -14.51 18.51
CA CYS A 119 -0.63 -13.95 19.87
C CYS A 119 -2.07 -13.90 20.43
N GLY A 120 -3.07 -14.45 19.72
CA GLY A 120 -4.48 -14.43 20.15
C GLY A 120 -5.16 -13.05 20.04
N ASN A 121 -4.57 -12.11 19.34
CA ASN A 121 -5.02 -10.71 19.24
C ASN A 121 -5.88 -10.46 17.98
N VAL A 122 -6.78 -11.40 17.63
CA VAL A 122 -7.73 -11.25 16.51
C VAL A 122 -9.11 -11.71 16.96
N ASP A 123 -10.11 -10.83 16.87
CA ASP A 123 -11.51 -11.21 16.95
C ASP A 123 -12.03 -11.57 15.56
N TRP A 124 -12.12 -12.88 15.29
CA TRP A 124 -12.49 -13.41 13.98
C TRP A 124 -13.92 -13.05 13.56
N LEU A 125 -14.85 -13.01 14.51
CA LEU A 125 -16.26 -12.70 14.22
C LEU A 125 -16.42 -11.22 13.91
N ALA A 126 -15.81 -10.35 14.72
CA ALA A 126 -15.79 -8.91 14.45
C ALA A 126 -15.11 -8.60 13.11
N ALA A 127 -13.98 -9.26 12.80
CA ALA A 127 -13.28 -9.11 11.53
C ALA A 127 -14.15 -9.51 10.34
N LEU A 128 -14.89 -10.63 10.45
CA LEU A 128 -15.78 -11.10 9.38
C LEU A 128 -16.93 -10.11 9.13
N LEU A 129 -17.59 -9.63 10.19
CA LEU A 129 -18.69 -8.67 10.07
C LEU A 129 -18.21 -7.34 9.51
N LEU A 130 -17.07 -6.85 9.98
CA LEU A 130 -16.44 -5.64 9.45
C LEU A 130 -16.08 -5.81 7.98
N PHE A 131 -15.50 -6.96 7.59
CA PHE A 131 -15.19 -7.27 6.19
C PHE A 131 -16.45 -7.29 5.31
N CYS A 132 -17.57 -7.89 5.76
CA CYS A 132 -18.80 -7.89 4.98
C CYS A 132 -19.23 -6.47 4.60
N GLY A 133 -19.15 -5.52 5.52
CA GLY A 133 -19.38 -4.11 5.24
C GLY A 133 -18.30 -3.52 4.31
N MET A 134 -17.02 -3.76 4.61
CA MET A 134 -15.90 -3.25 3.81
C MET A 134 -15.91 -3.76 2.37
N PHE A 135 -16.38 -4.99 2.14
CA PHE A 135 -16.52 -5.56 0.80
C PHE A 135 -17.44 -4.70 -0.09
N VAL A 136 -18.61 -4.35 0.41
CA VAL A 136 -19.55 -3.48 -0.30
C VAL A 136 -18.99 -2.08 -0.43
N GLY A 137 -18.53 -1.51 0.68
CA GLY A 137 -17.95 -0.16 0.71
C GLY A 137 -16.70 -0.02 -0.17
N GLY A 138 -15.82 -1.01 -0.18
CA GLY A 138 -14.59 -1.03 -0.98
C GLY A 138 -14.86 -1.00 -2.49
N GLN A 139 -15.90 -1.69 -2.97
CA GLN A 139 -16.30 -1.63 -4.37
C GLN A 139 -16.82 -0.24 -4.75
N ILE A 140 -17.66 0.37 -3.88
CA ILE A 140 -18.15 1.73 -4.06
C ILE A 140 -16.98 2.72 -4.05
N GLY A 141 -16.08 2.63 -3.07
CA GLY A 141 -14.90 3.49 -2.95
C GLY A 141 -13.96 3.40 -4.16
N SER A 142 -13.68 2.18 -4.62
CA SER A 142 -12.87 1.92 -5.82
C SER A 142 -13.53 2.44 -7.10
N TRP A 143 -14.86 2.35 -7.22
CA TRP A 143 -15.59 2.94 -8.33
C TRP A 143 -15.52 4.47 -8.28
N LEU A 144 -15.68 5.06 -7.10
CA LEU A 144 -15.62 6.51 -6.89
C LEU A 144 -14.19 7.05 -7.14
N LEU A 145 -13.14 6.31 -6.75
CA LEU A 145 -11.75 6.62 -7.09
C LEU A 145 -11.54 6.82 -8.59
N SER A 146 -12.18 6.00 -9.43
CA SER A 146 -12.04 6.11 -10.88
C SER A 146 -12.79 7.29 -11.49
N ARG A 147 -13.76 7.90 -10.77
CA ARG A 147 -14.67 8.96 -11.26
C ARG A 147 -14.29 10.35 -10.73
N LEU A 148 -13.78 10.45 -9.51
CA LEU A 148 -13.50 11.74 -8.89
C LEU A 148 -12.27 12.42 -9.51
N PRO A 149 -12.29 13.77 -9.61
CA PRO A 149 -11.12 14.57 -9.97
C PRO A 149 -10.00 14.40 -8.95
N GLU A 150 -8.75 14.47 -9.41
CA GLU A 150 -7.59 14.25 -8.57
C GLU A 150 -7.48 15.28 -7.40
N LEU A 151 -7.88 16.52 -7.66
CA LEU A 151 -7.89 17.57 -6.63
C LEU A 151 -8.84 17.22 -5.49
N VAL A 152 -10.03 16.69 -5.81
CA VAL A 152 -11.02 16.24 -4.82
C VAL A 152 -10.47 15.10 -3.99
N LEU A 153 -9.80 14.12 -4.62
CA LEU A 153 -9.18 13.00 -3.92
C LEU A 153 -8.11 13.46 -2.91
N ARG A 154 -7.30 14.46 -3.28
CA ARG A 154 -6.29 15.06 -2.38
C ARG A 154 -6.93 15.72 -1.17
N TRP A 155 -8.00 16.50 -1.36
CA TRP A 155 -8.71 17.16 -0.27
C TRP A 155 -9.45 16.19 0.65
N ILE A 156 -10.10 15.15 0.07
CA ILE A 156 -10.72 14.08 0.87
C ILE A 156 -9.66 13.40 1.76
N PHE A 157 -8.45 13.15 1.21
CA PHE A 157 -7.35 12.57 1.98
C PHE A 157 -6.90 13.49 3.14
N VAL A 158 -6.81 14.80 2.92
CA VAL A 158 -6.48 15.76 3.97
C VAL A 158 -7.53 15.79 5.07
N VAL A 159 -8.82 15.92 4.71
CA VAL A 159 -9.94 15.91 5.67
C VAL A 159 -9.96 14.60 6.47
N PHE A 160 -9.73 13.48 5.81
CA PHE A 160 -9.60 12.18 6.45
C PHE A 160 -8.47 12.18 7.50
N LEU A 161 -7.27 12.67 7.15
CA LEU A 161 -6.13 12.74 8.07
C LEU A 161 -6.42 13.64 9.27
N VAL A 162 -7.07 14.79 9.06
CA VAL A 162 -7.49 15.69 10.17
C VAL A 162 -8.40 14.94 11.13
N PHE A 163 -9.41 14.23 10.61
CA PHE A 163 -10.34 13.46 11.41
C PHE A 163 -9.64 12.38 12.23
N VAL A 164 -8.72 11.61 11.59
CA VAL A 164 -8.01 10.52 12.30
C VAL A 164 -7.05 11.08 13.35
N VAL A 165 -6.34 12.18 13.08
CA VAL A 165 -5.45 12.84 14.06
C VAL A 165 -6.25 13.31 15.28
N PHE A 166 -7.37 14.01 15.05
CA PHE A 166 -8.22 14.47 16.13
C PHE A 166 -8.72 13.32 17.01
N ASN A 167 -9.18 12.24 16.37
CA ASN A 167 -9.65 11.05 17.05
C ASN A 167 -8.55 10.38 17.88
N GLN A 168 -7.34 10.25 17.31
CA GLN A 168 -6.21 9.58 17.95
C GLN A 168 -5.68 10.32 19.20
N ILE A 169 -5.78 11.64 19.22
CA ILE A 169 -5.36 12.44 20.39
C ILE A 169 -6.39 12.36 21.51
N SER A 170 -7.68 12.23 21.16
CA SER A 170 -8.79 12.28 22.11
C SER A 170 -9.00 10.96 22.87
N PHE A 171 -8.48 9.84 22.36
CA PHE A 171 -8.76 8.52 22.92
C PHE A 171 -7.49 7.68 23.08
N VAL A 172 -7.32 7.06 24.26
CA VAL A 172 -6.26 6.08 24.54
C VAL A 172 -6.90 4.72 24.82
N PRO A 173 -6.68 3.70 23.94
CA PRO A 173 -7.28 2.38 24.12
C PRO A 173 -6.70 1.65 25.33
N SER A 174 -7.52 0.76 25.94
CA SER A 174 -7.08 -0.16 27.00
C SER A 174 -6.47 -1.44 26.41
N ARG A 175 -5.85 -2.31 27.26
CA ARG A 175 -5.35 -3.62 26.82
C ARG A 175 -6.21 -4.81 27.23
N ASP A 176 -7.16 -4.62 28.15
CA ASP A 176 -7.83 -5.71 28.86
C ASP A 176 -9.29 -5.92 28.43
N GLN A 177 -9.72 -5.31 27.33
CA GLN A 177 -11.11 -5.35 26.89
C GLN A 177 -11.31 -6.18 25.63
N HIS A 178 -12.41 -6.94 25.57
CA HIS A 178 -12.86 -7.72 24.43
C HIS A 178 -14.17 -7.15 23.88
N ILE A 179 -14.41 -7.31 22.59
CA ILE A 179 -15.64 -6.85 21.95
C ILE A 179 -16.82 -7.68 22.48
N ALA A 180 -17.78 -7.03 23.15
CA ALA A 180 -19.01 -7.67 23.56
C ALA A 180 -19.93 -7.88 22.34
N MET A 181 -20.03 -9.12 21.88
CA MET A 181 -20.85 -9.44 20.71
C MET A 181 -22.31 -9.50 21.06
N SER A 182 -23.13 -8.66 20.40
CA SER A 182 -24.58 -8.69 20.38
C SER A 182 -25.09 -8.54 18.95
N ALA A 183 -26.38 -8.80 18.69
CA ALA A 183 -26.96 -8.58 17.36
C ALA A 183 -26.81 -7.12 16.91
N LEU A 184 -26.98 -6.16 17.83
CA LEU A 184 -26.79 -4.73 17.56
C LEU A 184 -25.33 -4.41 17.24
N THR A 185 -24.37 -4.93 18.01
CA THR A 185 -22.93 -4.80 17.74
C THR A 185 -22.58 -5.31 16.34
N GLY A 186 -23.15 -6.46 15.95
CA GLY A 186 -22.93 -7.03 14.61
C GLY A 186 -23.41 -6.12 13.49
N VAL A 187 -24.61 -5.56 13.60
CA VAL A 187 -25.13 -4.60 12.61
C VAL A 187 -24.28 -3.34 12.56
N CYS A 188 -23.88 -2.79 13.72
CA CYS A 188 -23.02 -1.62 13.78
C CYS A 188 -21.64 -1.88 13.14
N LEU A 189 -21.04 -3.07 13.34
CA LEU A 189 -19.78 -3.46 12.69
C LEU A 189 -19.90 -3.52 11.17
N VAL A 190 -21.00 -4.06 10.64
CA VAL A 190 -21.24 -4.08 9.19
C VAL A 190 -21.39 -2.67 8.64
N LEU A 191 -22.20 -1.81 9.27
CA LEU A 191 -22.40 -0.41 8.84
C LEU A 191 -21.10 0.38 8.91
N LEU A 192 -20.34 0.23 10.00
CA LEU A 192 -19.01 0.80 10.14
C LEU A 192 -18.08 0.30 9.02
N GLY A 193 -18.13 -1.00 8.73
CA GLY A 193 -17.38 -1.61 7.63
C GLY A 193 -17.68 -0.97 6.27
N VAL A 194 -18.94 -0.67 5.96
CA VAL A 194 -19.31 0.01 4.71
C VAL A 194 -18.63 1.38 4.62
N VAL A 195 -18.70 2.18 5.67
CA VAL A 195 -18.09 3.52 5.71
C VAL A 195 -16.56 3.42 5.55
N ILE A 196 -15.93 2.55 6.34
CA ILE A 196 -14.48 2.32 6.27
C ILE A 196 -14.09 1.80 4.89
N GLY A 197 -14.85 0.87 4.33
CA GLY A 197 -14.62 0.30 3.00
C GLY A 197 -14.64 1.36 1.89
N ILE A 198 -15.64 2.26 1.91
CA ILE A 198 -15.72 3.37 0.95
C ILE A 198 -14.45 4.23 1.03
N LEU A 199 -14.05 4.64 2.23
CA LEU A 199 -12.85 5.46 2.42
C LEU A 199 -11.56 4.70 2.08
N ALA A 200 -11.49 3.42 2.45
CA ALA A 200 -10.36 2.55 2.13
C ALA A 200 -10.16 2.40 0.63
N GLY A 201 -11.24 2.11 -0.11
CA GLY A 201 -11.22 1.95 -1.56
C GLY A 201 -10.95 3.25 -2.30
N LEU A 202 -11.46 4.38 -1.79
CA LEU A 202 -11.29 5.71 -2.36
C LEU A 202 -9.88 6.26 -2.14
N LEU A 203 -9.35 6.12 -0.93
CA LEU A 203 -8.08 6.73 -0.53
C LEU A 203 -6.88 5.77 -0.65
N GLY A 204 -7.13 4.48 -0.84
CA GLY A 204 -6.08 3.47 -0.93
C GLY A 204 -5.37 3.16 0.38
N ILE A 205 -6.00 3.46 1.52
CA ILE A 205 -5.40 3.28 2.86
C ILE A 205 -5.71 1.94 3.51
N GLY A 206 -6.50 1.09 2.87
CA GLY A 206 -6.88 -0.22 3.38
C GLY A 206 -7.96 -0.18 4.47
N GLY A 207 -8.13 0.93 5.19
CA GLY A 207 -9.17 1.12 6.21
C GLY A 207 -8.69 1.03 7.66
N GLY A 208 -7.52 0.47 7.96
CA GLY A 208 -7.03 0.26 9.33
C GLY A 208 -6.88 1.54 10.15
N ALA A 209 -6.50 2.63 9.49
CA ALA A 209 -6.37 3.93 10.16
C ALA A 209 -7.69 4.44 10.78
N LEU A 210 -8.85 3.97 10.28
CA LEU A 210 -10.16 4.21 10.87
C LEU A 210 -10.65 3.02 11.69
N ALA A 211 -10.41 1.79 11.21
CA ALA A 211 -10.92 0.59 11.88
C ALA A 211 -10.35 0.44 13.29
N VAL A 212 -9.05 0.65 13.47
CA VAL A 212 -8.40 0.53 14.79
C VAL A 212 -9.02 1.47 15.82
N PRO A 213 -9.03 2.81 15.62
CA PRO A 213 -9.66 3.70 16.59
C PRO A 213 -11.17 3.45 16.74
N ALA A 214 -11.89 3.14 15.66
CA ALA A 214 -13.32 2.89 15.74
C ALA A 214 -13.64 1.62 16.54
N LEU A 215 -12.89 0.54 16.35
CA LEU A 215 -13.07 -0.69 17.16
C LEU A 215 -12.78 -0.45 18.65
N SER A 216 -11.74 0.34 18.97
CA SER A 216 -11.39 0.65 20.35
C SER A 216 -12.38 1.61 21.01
N MET A 217 -12.91 2.62 20.28
CA MET A 217 -13.81 3.62 20.86
C MET A 217 -15.27 3.22 20.93
N LEU A 218 -15.76 2.51 19.91
CA LEU A 218 -17.19 2.17 19.78
C LEU A 218 -17.53 0.80 20.34
N PHE A 219 -16.54 -0.09 20.41
CA PHE A 219 -16.73 -1.50 20.78
C PHE A 219 -15.80 -1.94 21.90
N ASP A 220 -15.10 -1.00 22.54
CA ASP A 220 -14.18 -1.26 23.67
C ASP A 220 -13.11 -2.32 23.39
N ALA A 221 -12.73 -2.50 22.11
CA ALA A 221 -11.68 -3.44 21.76
C ALA A 221 -10.31 -2.98 22.31
N SER A 222 -9.53 -3.92 22.86
CA SER A 222 -8.15 -3.62 23.23
C SER A 222 -7.34 -3.18 22.03
N ASP A 223 -6.27 -2.41 22.25
CA ASP A 223 -5.45 -1.86 21.17
C ASP A 223 -4.86 -2.95 20.25
N LEU A 224 -4.43 -4.09 20.80
CA LEU A 224 -3.88 -5.20 20.01
C LEU A 224 -4.98 -5.97 19.25
N ILE A 225 -6.13 -6.23 19.90
CA ILE A 225 -7.27 -6.87 19.22
C ILE A 225 -7.81 -5.98 18.09
N ALA A 226 -7.94 -4.68 18.32
CA ALA A 226 -8.40 -3.76 17.28
C ALA A 226 -7.46 -3.77 16.06
N ARG A 227 -6.13 -3.80 16.27
CA ARG A 227 -5.11 -3.86 15.19
C ARG A 227 -5.18 -5.17 14.42
N GLY A 228 -5.18 -6.32 15.11
CA GLY A 228 -5.26 -7.63 14.47
C GLY A 228 -6.57 -7.84 13.72
N THR A 229 -7.72 -7.48 14.34
CA THR A 229 -9.05 -7.56 13.75
C THR A 229 -9.18 -6.66 12.51
N SER A 230 -8.62 -5.43 12.55
CA SER A 230 -8.62 -4.54 11.40
C SER A 230 -7.83 -5.11 10.23
N LEU A 231 -6.62 -5.64 10.47
CA LEU A 231 -5.80 -6.27 9.44
C LEU A 231 -6.49 -7.48 8.82
N MET A 232 -7.19 -8.30 9.63
CA MET A 232 -7.97 -9.44 9.14
C MET A 232 -9.13 -9.01 8.24
N ALA A 233 -9.86 -7.95 8.60
CA ALA A 233 -10.93 -7.41 7.75
C ALA A 233 -10.38 -6.76 6.47
N MET A 234 -9.21 -6.12 6.55
CA MET A 234 -8.56 -5.46 5.42
C MET A 234 -8.00 -6.43 4.39
N PHE A 235 -7.49 -7.58 4.80
CA PHE A 235 -6.87 -8.55 3.91
C PHE A 235 -7.78 -8.94 2.72
N PRO A 236 -8.99 -9.52 2.94
CA PRO A 236 -9.86 -9.86 1.84
C PRO A 236 -10.43 -8.62 1.11
N ASN A 237 -10.63 -7.50 1.82
CA ASN A 237 -11.05 -6.25 1.19
C ASN A 237 -9.99 -5.69 0.24
N SER A 238 -8.72 -5.76 0.60
CA SER A 238 -7.63 -5.31 -0.26
C SER A 238 -7.50 -6.14 -1.53
N ILE A 239 -7.74 -7.45 -1.47
CA ILE A 239 -7.79 -8.32 -2.66
C ILE A 239 -8.91 -7.88 -3.60
N THR A 240 -10.15 -7.77 -3.09
CA THR A 240 -11.33 -7.46 -3.92
C THR A 240 -11.21 -6.07 -4.56
N THR A 241 -10.74 -5.09 -3.80
CA THR A 241 -10.51 -3.72 -4.29
C THR A 241 -9.36 -3.66 -5.29
N SER A 242 -8.28 -4.43 -5.06
CA SER A 242 -7.16 -4.53 -6.00
C SER A 242 -7.58 -5.13 -7.34
N VAL A 243 -8.39 -6.19 -7.33
CA VAL A 243 -8.94 -6.78 -8.57
C VAL A 243 -9.78 -5.75 -9.33
N ALA A 244 -10.62 -4.96 -8.65
CA ALA A 244 -11.39 -3.90 -9.28
C ALA A 244 -10.50 -2.81 -9.89
N ASN A 245 -9.43 -2.40 -9.19
CA ASN A 245 -8.48 -1.39 -9.65
C ASN A 245 -7.57 -1.89 -10.77
N LEU A 246 -7.17 -3.17 -10.76
CA LEU A 246 -6.44 -3.82 -11.85
C LEU A 246 -7.25 -3.85 -13.14
N LYS A 247 -8.54 -4.22 -13.07
CA LYS A 247 -9.46 -4.18 -14.23
C LYS A 247 -9.57 -2.78 -14.84
N ARG A 248 -9.42 -1.72 -14.02
CA ARG A 248 -9.43 -0.33 -14.46
C ARG A 248 -8.06 0.19 -14.91
N ARG A 249 -7.02 -0.62 -14.86
CA ARG A 249 -5.63 -0.27 -15.22
C ARG A 249 -5.08 0.92 -14.43
N LEU A 250 -5.41 1.02 -13.15
CA LEU A 250 -4.96 2.09 -12.25
C LEU A 250 -3.74 1.70 -11.40
N VAL A 251 -3.36 0.41 -11.38
CA VAL A 251 -2.37 -0.16 -10.46
C VAL A 251 -1.00 -0.26 -11.13
N HIS A 252 0.03 0.22 -10.46
CA HIS A 252 1.43 -0.03 -10.81
C HIS A 252 1.91 -1.31 -10.11
N VAL A 253 1.77 -2.45 -10.80
CA VAL A 253 1.91 -3.79 -10.19
C VAL A 253 3.31 -4.03 -9.63
N LYS A 254 4.37 -3.62 -10.36
CA LYS A 254 5.77 -3.80 -9.93
C LYS A 254 6.05 -3.10 -8.62
N ALA A 255 5.67 -1.82 -8.50
CA ALA A 255 5.84 -1.05 -7.27
C ALA A 255 5.05 -1.65 -6.11
N ALA A 256 3.81 -2.08 -6.36
CA ALA A 256 2.97 -2.72 -5.35
C ALA A 256 3.59 -4.01 -4.81
N LEU A 257 4.14 -4.86 -5.69
CA LEU A 257 4.77 -6.13 -5.30
C LEU A 257 6.06 -5.89 -4.52
N ILE A 258 6.93 -4.97 -4.97
CA ILE A 258 8.18 -4.67 -4.27
C ILE A 258 7.87 -4.14 -2.85
N ILE A 259 7.03 -3.11 -2.74
CA ILE A 259 6.67 -2.52 -1.46
C ILE A 259 5.97 -3.56 -0.58
N GLY A 260 4.98 -4.28 -1.11
CA GLY A 260 4.15 -5.21 -0.35
C GLY A 260 4.92 -6.43 0.17
N LEU A 261 5.81 -7.02 -0.63
CA LEU A 261 6.62 -8.17 -0.20
C LEU A 261 7.65 -7.76 0.85
N VAL A 262 8.35 -6.63 0.65
CA VAL A 262 9.28 -6.10 1.65
C VAL A 262 8.55 -5.73 2.94
N ALA A 263 7.38 -5.10 2.83
CA ALA A 263 6.56 -4.76 3.98
C ALA A 263 6.04 -6.00 4.72
N ALA A 264 5.70 -7.07 4.02
CA ALA A 264 5.28 -8.34 4.64
C ALA A 264 6.40 -8.97 5.49
N VAL A 265 7.66 -8.86 5.06
CA VAL A 265 8.81 -9.32 5.85
C VAL A 265 9.05 -8.44 7.09
N ALA A 266 8.82 -7.14 6.96
CA ALA A 266 9.04 -6.19 8.06
C ALA A 266 7.86 -6.11 9.07
N ALA A 267 6.65 -6.49 8.68
CA ALA A 267 5.44 -6.38 9.52
C ALA A 267 5.52 -7.15 10.85
N PRO A 268 6.06 -8.39 10.94
CA PRO A 268 6.21 -9.09 12.22
C PRO A 268 7.06 -8.33 13.24
N PHE A 269 8.11 -7.63 12.80
CA PHE A 269 8.92 -6.79 13.68
C PHE A 269 8.10 -5.61 14.24
N GLY A 270 7.24 -4.99 13.39
CA GLY A 270 6.31 -3.95 13.83
C GLY A 270 5.30 -4.47 14.86
N THR A 271 4.76 -5.66 14.66
CA THR A 271 3.84 -6.31 15.62
C THR A 271 4.53 -6.62 16.95
N TRP A 272 5.76 -7.11 16.92
CA TRP A 272 6.55 -7.33 18.12
C TRP A 272 6.78 -6.03 18.91
N ILE A 273 7.14 -4.93 18.23
CA ILE A 273 7.26 -3.60 18.84
C ILE A 273 5.94 -3.16 19.45
N ALA A 274 4.80 -3.38 18.76
CA ALA A 274 3.47 -3.04 19.25
C ALA A 274 3.13 -3.75 20.58
N GLY A 275 3.54 -5.02 20.75
CA GLY A 275 3.40 -5.76 21.98
C GLY A 275 4.26 -5.22 23.13
N ALA A 276 5.46 -4.72 22.81
CA ALA A 276 6.42 -4.22 23.80
C ALA A 276 6.14 -2.77 24.26
N VAL A 277 5.46 -1.97 23.41
CA VAL A 277 5.19 -0.53 23.69
C VAL A 277 3.83 -0.39 24.39
N SER A 278 3.73 0.50 25.40
CA SER A 278 2.45 0.77 26.04
C SER A 278 1.44 1.43 25.08
N PRO A 279 0.11 1.21 25.24
CA PRO A 279 -0.92 1.76 24.35
C PRO A 279 -0.81 3.29 24.21
N ARG A 280 -0.51 3.98 25.30
CA ARG A 280 -0.35 5.45 25.30
C ARG A 280 0.81 5.93 24.44
N VAL A 281 1.97 5.27 24.56
CA VAL A 281 3.15 5.62 23.74
C VAL A 281 2.88 5.28 22.28
N GLY A 282 2.26 4.13 22.01
CA GLY A 282 1.84 3.74 20.65
C GLY A 282 0.89 4.77 20.01
N SER A 283 -0.12 5.25 20.77
CA SER A 283 -1.06 6.29 20.31
C SER A 283 -0.36 7.62 20.01
N ILE A 284 0.56 8.05 20.86
CA ILE A 284 1.33 9.28 20.65
C ILE A 284 2.22 9.17 19.40
N LEU A 285 2.96 8.05 19.24
CA LEU A 285 3.81 7.83 18.06
C LEU A 285 2.97 7.82 16.77
N PHE A 286 1.80 7.20 16.82
CA PHE A 286 0.89 7.18 15.68
C PHE A 286 0.33 8.57 15.37
N ALA A 287 -0.09 9.34 16.38
CA ALA A 287 -0.55 10.71 16.21
C ALA A 287 0.55 11.62 15.61
N CYS A 288 1.78 11.54 16.12
CA CYS A 288 2.93 12.27 15.56
C CYS A 288 3.17 11.93 14.09
N TYR A 289 3.15 10.64 13.75
CA TYR A 289 3.27 10.18 12.37
C TYR A 289 2.17 10.76 11.47
N LEU A 290 0.90 10.69 11.92
CA LEU A 290 -0.24 11.23 11.18
C LEU A 290 -0.16 12.75 11.02
N CYS A 291 0.32 13.49 12.04
CA CYS A 291 0.53 14.94 11.96
C CYS A 291 1.56 15.31 10.87
N VAL A 292 2.67 14.57 10.78
CA VAL A 292 3.67 14.77 9.72
C VAL A 292 3.05 14.53 8.34
N LEU A 293 2.27 13.46 8.20
CA LEU A 293 1.57 13.16 6.94
C LEU A 293 0.53 14.22 6.59
N LEU A 294 -0.22 14.72 7.58
CA LEU A 294 -1.23 15.76 7.41
C LEU A 294 -0.61 17.05 6.88
N VAL A 295 0.44 17.55 7.55
CA VAL A 295 1.15 18.76 7.12
C VAL A 295 1.62 18.64 5.68
N ARG A 296 2.28 17.52 5.34
CA ARG A 296 2.77 17.25 3.99
C ARG A 296 1.64 17.18 2.96
N SER A 297 0.57 16.43 3.26
CA SER A 297 -0.58 16.25 2.34
C SER A 297 -1.31 17.58 2.12
N MET A 298 -1.40 18.43 3.15
CA MET A 298 -1.94 19.76 3.04
C MET A 298 -1.11 20.65 2.10
N PHE A 299 0.22 20.65 2.24
CA PHE A 299 1.10 21.40 1.31
C PHE A 299 0.90 20.96 -0.15
N VAL A 300 0.83 19.66 -0.40
CA VAL A 300 0.61 19.11 -1.76
C VAL A 300 -0.76 19.50 -2.30
N ALA A 301 -1.81 19.43 -1.49
CA ALA A 301 -3.17 19.79 -1.90
C ALA A 301 -3.29 21.30 -2.20
N VAL A 302 -2.75 22.16 -1.34
CA VAL A 302 -2.76 23.63 -1.52
C VAL A 302 -1.97 24.02 -2.77
N LYS A 303 -0.77 23.44 -2.98
CA LYS A 303 0.02 23.70 -4.20
C LYS A 303 -0.73 23.32 -5.47
N ALA A 304 -1.40 22.17 -5.47
CA ALA A 304 -2.21 21.72 -6.62
C ALA A 304 -3.40 22.64 -6.88
N THR A 305 -4.07 23.13 -5.84
CA THR A 305 -5.18 24.09 -5.95
C THR A 305 -4.72 25.42 -6.56
N ARG A 306 -3.59 25.95 -6.09
CA ARG A 306 -3.00 27.19 -6.63
C ARG A 306 -2.64 27.06 -8.11
N SER A 307 -2.01 25.92 -8.50
CA SER A 307 -1.66 25.68 -9.90
C SER A 307 -2.89 25.57 -10.80
N ALA A 308 -3.98 24.95 -10.33
CA ALA A 308 -5.22 24.86 -11.07
C ALA A 308 -5.88 26.24 -11.27
N HIS A 309 -5.79 27.12 -10.27
CA HIS A 309 -6.37 28.48 -10.35
C HIS A 309 -5.59 29.38 -11.32
N ILE A 310 -4.26 29.31 -11.33
CA ILE A 310 -3.42 30.08 -12.25
C ILE A 310 -3.65 29.65 -13.70
N GLY A 311 -3.80 28.34 -13.96
CA GLY A 311 -4.10 27.82 -15.30
C GLY A 311 -5.47 28.25 -15.85
N GLN A 312 -6.44 28.53 -14.98
CA GLN A 312 -7.77 29.04 -15.38
C GLN A 312 -7.79 30.56 -15.64
N VAL A 313 -6.87 31.31 -15.04
CA VAL A 313 -6.79 32.78 -15.21
C VAL A 313 -5.99 33.16 -16.47
N SER A 314 -5.17 32.22 -16.97
CA SER A 314 -4.32 32.42 -18.18
C SER A 314 -4.91 31.82 -19.48
N ALA A 315 -6.10 31.22 -19.42
CA ALA A 315 -6.88 30.69 -20.55
C ALA A 315 -8.10 31.56 -20.83
#